data_ca3e2e7387fb1fe828e6ae7cbef4c6a2
#
_entry.id   ca3e2e7387fb1fe828e6ae7cbef4c6a2
#
_cell.length_a   1.000
_cell.length_b   1.000
_cell.length_c   1.000
_cell.angle_alpha   90.00
_cell.angle_beta   90.00
_cell.angle_gamma   90.00
#
_symmetry.space_group_name_H-M   'P 1'
#
loop_
_entity.id
_entity.type
_entity.pdbx_description
1 polymer ?
#
loop_
_entity_poly.entity_id
_entity_poly.type
_entity_poly.pdbx_seq_one_letter_code
_entity_poly.pdbx_strand_id
1 'polypeptide(L)'
;MENFWVHSTLKYRRTFSNLLTFLRTTMDFFDYSNKLKPKAGRLLVSEPYLPDPNFERTIILLCENNDEGTVGFILNKPSLSKLGELIQDLKQFENPVDIGGPVQQDTLHYIHSCPNIDGAVEVVDEIYWGGEFDQLISKLETGQLQSSEIKFFLGYSGWSPGQLEEELKLNSWIVSGQVSKELIFETEPELMWKKTLQEMGGRFSMYSNYPVDPTMN
;
A
#
# COMPACT_ATOMS: atom_id res chain seq x y z
N MET A 1 -19.64 22.00 -9.39
CA MET A 1 -18.17 21.97 -9.22
C MET A 1 -17.66 20.53 -9.39
N GLU A 2 -18.14 19.89 -10.44
CA GLU A 2 -17.86 18.46 -10.69
C GLU A 2 -17.21 18.36 -12.06
N ASN A 3 -16.01 18.54 -12.32
CA ASN A 3 -15.35 18.14 -13.58
C ASN A 3 -13.87 18.55 -13.68
N PHE A 4 -13.26 19.09 -12.61
CA PHE A 4 -11.86 19.53 -12.71
C PHE A 4 -10.84 18.40 -12.48
N TRP A 5 -11.22 17.34 -11.75
CA TRP A 5 -10.33 16.24 -11.36
C TRP A 5 -10.21 15.13 -12.40
N VAL A 6 -11.24 14.94 -13.23
CA VAL A 6 -11.24 13.89 -14.27
C VAL A 6 -10.26 14.22 -15.41
N HIS A 7 -10.04 15.51 -15.69
CA HIS A 7 -9.18 15.94 -16.82
C HIS A 7 -7.68 15.89 -16.49
N SER A 8 -7.27 16.08 -15.24
CA SER A 8 -5.85 16.01 -14.87
C SER A 8 -5.33 14.57 -14.86
N THR A 9 -6.11 13.63 -14.32
CA THR A 9 -5.79 12.20 -14.33
C THR A 9 -5.72 11.61 -15.74
N LEU A 10 -6.59 12.03 -16.66
CA LEU A 10 -6.59 11.55 -18.04
C LEU A 10 -5.39 12.07 -18.87
N LYS A 11 -4.88 13.26 -18.57
CA LYS A 11 -3.73 13.83 -19.27
C LYS A 11 -2.41 13.17 -18.85
N TYR A 12 -2.25 12.87 -17.56
CA TYR A 12 -1.15 12.05 -17.05
C TYR A 12 -1.22 10.62 -17.57
N ARG A 13 -2.41 10.00 -17.60
CA ARG A 13 -2.62 8.65 -18.12
C ARG A 13 -2.15 8.44 -19.57
N ARG A 14 -2.41 9.39 -20.48
CA ARG A 14 -2.00 9.26 -21.89
C ARG A 14 -0.48 9.33 -22.07
N THR A 15 0.19 10.17 -21.31
CA THR A 15 1.65 10.30 -21.37
C THR A 15 2.33 9.07 -20.74
N PHE A 16 1.79 8.55 -19.63
CA PHE A 16 2.26 7.32 -18.98
C PHE A 16 2.06 6.07 -19.84
N SER A 17 0.90 5.90 -20.46
CA SER A 17 0.63 4.77 -21.34
C SER A 17 1.62 4.71 -22.52
N ASN A 18 1.95 5.86 -23.10
CA ASN A 18 2.90 5.94 -24.23
C ASN A 18 4.34 5.67 -23.78
N LEU A 19 4.75 6.14 -22.60
CA LEU A 19 6.08 5.90 -22.04
C LEU A 19 6.25 4.43 -21.63
N LEU A 20 5.26 3.83 -21.00
CA LEU A 20 5.23 2.40 -20.66
C LEU A 20 5.25 1.53 -21.90
N THR A 21 4.54 1.90 -22.96
CA THR A 21 4.57 1.16 -24.24
C THR A 21 5.94 1.26 -24.89
N PHE A 22 6.59 2.42 -24.87
CA PHE A 22 7.93 2.61 -25.43
C PHE A 22 9.01 1.84 -24.65
N LEU A 23 8.96 1.85 -23.30
CA LEU A 23 9.91 1.10 -22.47
C LEU A 23 9.66 -0.42 -22.57
N ARG A 24 8.44 -0.87 -22.80
CA ARG A 24 8.10 -2.29 -23.00
C ARG A 24 8.64 -2.86 -24.32
N THR A 25 8.72 -2.08 -25.37
CA THR A 25 9.21 -2.56 -26.66
C THR A 25 10.72 -2.92 -26.61
N THR A 26 11.41 -2.54 -25.54
CA THR A 26 12.83 -2.78 -25.37
C THR A 26 13.22 -3.82 -24.32
N MET A 27 12.27 -4.30 -23.49
CA MET A 27 12.60 -5.23 -22.40
C MET A 27 11.46 -6.21 -22.09
N ASP A 28 11.48 -7.41 -22.68
CA ASP A 28 10.66 -8.58 -22.28
C ASP A 28 10.99 -9.15 -20.89
N PHE A 29 11.73 -8.40 -20.05
CA PHE A 29 12.20 -8.87 -18.74
C PHE A 29 11.09 -9.03 -17.71
N PHE A 30 10.00 -8.26 -17.84
CA PHE A 30 8.90 -8.21 -16.87
C PHE A 30 7.62 -8.91 -17.35
N ASP A 31 7.69 -9.70 -18.43
CA ASP A 31 6.53 -10.50 -18.84
C ASP A 31 6.30 -11.62 -17.83
N TYR A 32 5.35 -11.36 -16.93
CA TYR A 32 4.91 -12.35 -16.00
C TYR A 32 3.38 -12.26 -15.84
N SER A 33 2.71 -13.40 -15.78
CA SER A 33 1.30 -13.45 -15.47
C SER A 33 1.10 -13.61 -13.96
N ASN A 34 0.33 -12.70 -13.35
CA ASN A 34 -0.10 -12.85 -11.97
C ASN A 34 -0.86 -14.16 -11.78
N LYS A 35 -0.35 -15.07 -10.97
CA LYS A 35 -1.02 -16.33 -10.63
C LYS A 35 -2.14 -16.12 -9.63
N LEU A 36 -2.03 -15.07 -8.81
CA LEU A 36 -3.02 -14.71 -7.82
C LEU A 36 -3.84 -13.52 -8.31
N LYS A 37 -5.15 -13.56 -8.07
CA LYS A 37 -6.04 -12.42 -8.31
C LYS A 37 -5.97 -11.44 -7.15
N PRO A 38 -6.17 -10.13 -7.37
CA PRO A 38 -6.28 -9.19 -6.26
C PRO A 38 -7.51 -9.54 -5.40
N LYS A 39 -7.39 -9.42 -4.09
CA LYS A 39 -8.49 -9.48 -3.12
C LYS A 39 -8.03 -8.88 -1.79
N ALA A 40 -8.96 -8.52 -0.91
CA ALA A 40 -8.65 -8.16 0.47
C ALA A 40 -7.73 -9.21 1.12
N GLY A 41 -6.77 -8.76 1.91
CA GLY A 41 -5.75 -9.60 2.53
C GLY A 41 -4.63 -10.06 1.61
N ARG A 42 -4.45 -9.43 0.44
CA ARG A 42 -3.28 -9.63 -0.43
C ARG A 42 -2.45 -8.37 -0.54
N LEU A 43 -1.19 -8.55 -0.91
CA LEU A 43 -0.28 -7.44 -1.20
C LEU A 43 -0.25 -7.18 -2.70
N LEU A 44 -0.20 -5.90 -3.07
CA LEU A 44 0.34 -5.45 -4.34
C LEU A 44 1.78 -5.01 -4.11
N VAL A 45 2.68 -5.59 -4.87
CA VAL A 45 4.10 -5.22 -4.90
C VAL A 45 4.34 -4.51 -6.22
N SER A 46 4.83 -3.27 -6.19
CA SER A 46 5.13 -2.55 -7.43
C SER A 46 6.24 -3.22 -8.20
N GLU A 47 6.17 -3.17 -9.54
CA GLU A 47 7.30 -3.59 -10.35
C GLU A 47 8.55 -2.73 -10.05
N PRO A 48 9.79 -3.23 -10.28
CA PRO A 48 11.02 -2.53 -9.90
C PRO A 48 11.18 -1.11 -10.46
N TYR A 49 10.63 -0.86 -11.64
CA TYR A 49 10.78 0.40 -12.37
C TYR A 49 9.44 1.06 -12.69
N LEU A 50 8.44 0.88 -11.82
CA LEU A 50 7.15 1.56 -11.97
C LEU A 50 7.37 3.07 -11.98
N PRO A 51 7.06 3.78 -13.09
CA PRO A 51 7.43 5.18 -13.26
C PRO A 51 6.46 6.16 -12.56
N ASP A 52 5.79 5.71 -11.50
CA ASP A 52 4.93 6.53 -10.65
C ASP A 52 5.63 6.77 -9.31
N PRO A 53 6.02 8.03 -8.99
CA PRO A 53 6.73 8.35 -7.76
C PRO A 53 5.91 8.10 -6.48
N ASN A 54 4.59 7.97 -6.61
CA ASN A 54 3.75 7.58 -5.47
C ASN A 54 3.92 6.11 -5.12
N PHE A 55 4.26 5.28 -6.12
CA PHE A 55 4.26 3.83 -5.99
C PHE A 55 5.60 3.16 -6.32
N GLU A 56 6.67 3.95 -6.46
CA GLU A 56 8.00 3.39 -6.65
C GLU A 56 8.40 2.52 -5.46
N ARG A 57 8.71 1.23 -5.73
CA ARG A 57 9.11 0.22 -4.74
C ARG A 57 8.20 0.15 -3.51
N THR A 58 6.89 0.22 -3.74
CA THR A 58 5.88 0.15 -2.68
C THR A 58 5.30 -1.25 -2.52
N ILE A 59 4.81 -1.50 -1.31
CA ILE A 59 3.95 -2.62 -0.96
C ILE A 59 2.64 -2.04 -0.46
N ILE A 60 1.52 -2.52 -1.00
CA ILE A 60 0.19 -2.09 -0.62
C ILE A 60 -0.58 -3.29 -0.08
N LEU A 61 -1.10 -3.19 1.14
CA LEU A 61 -2.07 -4.14 1.67
C LEU A 61 -3.45 -3.78 1.13
N LEU A 62 -4.08 -4.71 0.41
CA LEU A 62 -5.46 -4.57 -0.04
C LEU A 62 -6.39 -4.85 1.13
N CYS A 63 -7.20 -3.86 1.51
CA CYS A 63 -8.19 -3.98 2.57
C CYS A 63 -9.60 -4.24 2.02
N GLU A 64 -9.88 -3.77 0.81
CA GLU A 64 -11.14 -3.99 0.11
C GLU A 64 -10.90 -4.22 -1.39
N ASN A 65 -11.65 -5.13 -1.98
CA ASN A 65 -11.70 -5.35 -3.43
C ASN A 65 -13.06 -5.96 -3.80
N ASN A 66 -13.89 -5.16 -4.43
CA ASN A 66 -15.25 -5.52 -4.83
C ASN A 66 -15.65 -4.84 -6.16
N ASP A 67 -16.93 -4.93 -6.53
CA ASP A 67 -17.45 -4.35 -7.78
C ASP A 67 -17.46 -2.81 -7.78
N GLU A 68 -17.31 -2.16 -6.63
CA GLU A 68 -17.23 -0.69 -6.49
C GLU A 68 -15.79 -0.19 -6.61
N GLY A 69 -14.79 -1.08 -6.50
CA GLY A 69 -13.38 -0.76 -6.65
C GLY A 69 -12.48 -1.47 -5.65
N THR A 70 -11.28 -0.92 -5.49
CA THR A 70 -10.26 -1.48 -4.60
C THR A 70 -9.68 -0.40 -3.71
N VAL A 71 -9.49 -0.71 -2.43
CA VAL A 71 -8.84 0.15 -1.43
C VAL A 71 -7.68 -0.60 -0.79
N GLY A 72 -6.56 0.09 -0.60
CA GLY A 72 -5.41 -0.43 0.10
C GLY A 72 -4.53 0.67 0.68
N PHE A 73 -3.56 0.28 1.51
CA PHE A 73 -2.62 1.19 2.16
C PHE A 73 -1.18 0.83 1.83
N ILE A 74 -0.40 1.83 1.41
CA ILE A 74 1.05 1.68 1.26
C ILE A 74 1.65 1.44 2.64
N LEU A 75 2.35 0.33 2.82
CA LEU A 75 2.92 -0.07 4.11
C LEU A 75 4.31 0.50 4.39
N ASN A 76 5.01 0.94 3.33
CA ASN A 76 6.43 1.27 3.38
C ASN A 76 6.75 2.70 2.88
N LYS A 77 5.86 3.65 3.13
CA LYS A 77 6.09 5.06 2.78
C LYS A 77 5.99 5.93 4.04
N PRO A 78 7.06 5.97 4.86
CA PRO A 78 7.04 6.75 6.10
C PRO A 78 6.87 8.24 5.82
N SER A 79 6.22 8.96 6.74
CA SER A 79 6.20 10.40 6.79
C SER A 79 6.97 10.93 8.00
N LEU A 80 7.07 12.25 8.13
CA LEU A 80 7.64 12.87 9.31
C LEU A 80 6.58 13.16 10.39
N SER A 81 5.31 12.90 10.10
CA SER A 81 4.19 13.24 10.98
C SER A 81 3.97 12.18 12.07
N LYS A 82 3.56 12.64 13.23
CA LYS A 82 3.15 11.80 14.35
C LYS A 82 1.67 12.03 14.68
N LEU A 83 1.02 11.02 15.26
CA LEU A 83 -0.40 11.09 15.60
C LEU A 83 -0.73 12.30 16.50
N GLY A 84 0.09 12.54 17.52
CA GLY A 84 -0.08 13.66 18.44
C GLY A 84 0.14 15.05 17.83
N GLU A 85 0.77 15.15 16.66
CA GLU A 85 0.90 16.39 15.90
C GLU A 85 -0.34 16.69 15.07
N LEU A 86 -1.03 15.64 14.62
CA LEU A 86 -2.22 15.73 13.77
C LEU A 86 -3.51 15.92 14.57
N ILE A 87 -3.59 15.36 15.78
CA ILE A 87 -4.78 15.39 16.62
C ILE A 87 -4.43 16.03 17.97
N GLN A 88 -5.01 17.21 18.22
CA GLN A 88 -4.66 18.04 19.38
C GLN A 88 -4.88 17.34 20.74
N ASP A 89 -5.86 16.47 20.84
CA ASP A 89 -6.21 15.75 22.08
C ASP A 89 -5.32 14.51 22.30
N LEU A 90 -4.46 14.16 21.35
CA LEU A 90 -3.61 12.95 21.35
C LEU A 90 -2.09 13.28 21.41
N LYS A 91 -1.71 14.43 21.96
CA LYS A 91 -0.30 14.90 22.00
C LYS A 91 0.67 13.94 22.66
N GLN A 92 0.19 13.03 23.50
CA GLN A 92 0.99 12.01 24.18
C GLN A 92 1.38 10.84 23.27
N PHE A 93 0.77 10.71 22.07
CA PHE A 93 1.03 9.60 21.17
C PHE A 93 2.12 9.97 20.14
N GLU A 94 3.24 9.29 20.26
CA GLU A 94 4.40 9.43 19.34
C GLU A 94 4.34 8.46 18.15
N ASN A 95 3.20 7.77 17.96
CA ASN A 95 3.01 6.85 16.85
C ASN A 95 3.25 7.55 15.51
N PRO A 96 4.10 6.99 14.64
CA PRO A 96 4.29 7.52 13.28
C PRO A 96 3.00 7.40 12.48
N VAL A 97 2.80 8.34 11.55
CA VAL A 97 1.70 8.30 10.60
C VAL A 97 2.29 8.26 9.21
N ASP A 98 2.13 7.15 8.52
CA ASP A 98 2.69 6.89 7.19
C ASP A 98 1.79 7.45 6.07
N ILE A 99 2.27 7.47 4.83
CA ILE A 99 1.46 7.83 3.66
C ILE A 99 0.81 6.58 3.10
N GLY A 100 -0.51 6.44 3.29
CA GLY A 100 -1.27 5.28 2.80
C GLY A 100 -1.55 5.29 1.30
N GLY A 101 -1.45 6.46 0.67
CA GLY A 101 -1.64 6.63 -0.76
C GLY A 101 -1.98 8.06 -1.17
N PRO A 102 -2.18 8.31 -2.49
CA PRO A 102 -2.40 9.65 -3.01
C PRO A 102 -3.85 10.16 -2.88
N VAL A 103 -4.79 9.31 -2.44
CA VAL A 103 -6.21 9.67 -2.37
C VAL A 103 -6.55 10.17 -0.98
N GLN A 104 -7.25 11.31 -0.87
CA GLN A 104 -7.74 11.91 0.39
C GLN A 104 -6.65 11.97 1.48
N GLN A 105 -5.54 12.61 1.19
CA GLN A 105 -4.37 12.71 2.10
C GLN A 105 -4.65 13.52 3.39
N ASP A 106 -5.82 14.06 3.53
CA ASP A 106 -6.35 14.72 4.73
C ASP A 106 -7.21 13.81 5.62
N THR A 107 -7.34 12.53 5.28
CA THR A 107 -8.05 11.53 6.08
C THR A 107 -7.08 10.58 6.78
N LEU A 108 -7.39 10.25 8.04
CA LEU A 108 -6.63 9.31 8.85
C LEU A 108 -7.26 7.92 8.77
N HIS A 109 -6.43 6.93 8.48
CA HIS A 109 -6.78 5.51 8.48
C HIS A 109 -5.82 4.73 9.36
N TYR A 110 -6.19 3.51 9.75
CA TYR A 110 -5.32 2.64 10.56
C TYR A 110 -5.62 1.17 10.33
N ILE A 111 -4.57 0.35 10.49
CA ILE A 111 -4.62 -1.10 10.57
C ILE A 111 -4.00 -1.54 11.90
N HIS A 112 -4.52 -2.60 12.50
CA HIS A 112 -4.10 -3.05 13.82
C HIS A 112 -4.30 -4.57 14.00
N SER A 113 -3.71 -5.14 15.06
CA SER A 113 -3.86 -6.56 15.41
C SER A 113 -4.89 -6.84 16.50
N CYS A 114 -5.67 -5.84 16.92
CA CYS A 114 -6.63 -5.97 18.01
C CYS A 114 -8.02 -6.46 17.51
N PRO A 115 -8.51 -7.65 17.92
CA PRO A 115 -9.75 -8.22 17.40
C PRO A 115 -11.02 -7.59 17.98
N ASN A 116 -10.94 -6.88 19.12
CA ASN A 116 -12.10 -6.41 19.89
C ASN A 116 -12.24 -4.89 19.80
N ILE A 117 -12.40 -4.37 18.59
CA ILE A 117 -12.77 -2.99 18.30
C ILE A 117 -14.02 -3.02 17.43
N ASP A 118 -15.08 -2.37 17.88
CA ASP A 118 -16.36 -2.35 17.18
C ASP A 118 -16.19 -1.72 15.79
N GLY A 119 -16.82 -2.32 14.77
CA GLY A 119 -16.74 -1.83 13.40
C GLY A 119 -15.41 -2.12 12.68
N ALA A 120 -14.42 -2.72 13.34
CA ALA A 120 -13.20 -3.15 12.67
C ALA A 120 -13.47 -4.32 11.71
N VAL A 121 -12.87 -4.25 10.53
CA VAL A 121 -13.02 -5.31 9.50
C VAL A 121 -11.74 -6.15 9.49
N GLU A 122 -11.87 -7.45 9.70
CA GLU A 122 -10.75 -8.36 9.53
C GLU A 122 -10.36 -8.45 8.06
N VAL A 123 -9.12 -8.08 7.76
CA VAL A 123 -8.55 -8.11 6.41
C VAL A 123 -7.92 -9.47 6.13
N VAL A 124 -7.08 -9.96 7.04
CA VAL A 124 -6.39 -11.26 6.97
C VAL A 124 -5.70 -11.58 8.30
N ASP A 125 -5.78 -12.83 8.75
CA ASP A 125 -4.95 -13.40 9.84
C ASP A 125 -4.77 -12.48 11.06
N GLU A 126 -5.88 -12.05 11.66
CA GLU A 126 -5.91 -11.12 12.80
C GLU A 126 -5.29 -9.74 12.51
N ILE A 127 -5.35 -9.29 11.27
CA ILE A 127 -5.05 -7.93 10.86
C ILE A 127 -6.37 -7.26 10.50
N TYR A 128 -6.67 -6.18 11.17
CA TYR A 128 -7.94 -5.46 11.10
C TYR A 128 -7.74 -4.07 10.53
N TRP A 129 -8.72 -3.57 9.81
CA TRP A 129 -8.78 -2.22 9.29
C TRP A 129 -9.93 -1.44 9.92
N GLY A 130 -9.66 -0.22 10.40
CA GLY A 130 -10.66 0.71 10.92
C GLY A 130 -11.26 0.26 12.27
N GLY A 131 -12.50 0.59 12.49
CA GLY A 131 -13.24 0.40 13.73
C GLY A 131 -13.43 1.70 14.50
N GLU A 132 -14.02 1.61 15.70
CA GLU A 132 -14.28 2.77 16.56
C GLU A 132 -12.96 3.36 17.09
N PHE A 133 -12.64 4.59 16.65
CA PHE A 133 -11.38 5.25 16.96
C PHE A 133 -11.16 5.49 18.46
N ASP A 134 -12.20 5.88 19.18
CA ASP A 134 -12.11 6.13 20.64
C ASP A 134 -11.78 4.83 21.40
N GLN A 135 -12.31 3.68 20.97
CA GLN A 135 -11.97 2.39 21.54
C GLN A 135 -10.51 2.02 21.26
N LEU A 136 -10.02 2.27 20.04
CA LEU A 136 -8.63 2.06 19.66
C LEU A 136 -7.69 2.87 20.56
N ILE A 137 -7.96 4.17 20.71
CA ILE A 137 -7.14 5.07 21.54
C ILE A 137 -7.17 4.63 22.99
N SER A 138 -8.34 4.29 23.55
CA SER A 138 -8.44 3.78 24.93
C SER A 138 -7.60 2.50 25.16
N LYS A 139 -7.52 1.62 24.16
CA LYS A 139 -6.70 0.41 24.24
C LYS A 139 -5.19 0.72 24.18
N LEU A 140 -4.80 1.71 23.40
CA LEU A 140 -3.41 2.22 23.38
C LEU A 140 -3.04 2.85 24.73
N GLU A 141 -3.91 3.69 25.31
CA GLU A 141 -3.70 4.35 26.61
C GLU A 141 -3.57 3.35 27.76
N THR A 142 -4.37 2.30 27.74
CA THR A 142 -4.36 1.25 28.77
C THR A 142 -3.32 0.16 28.57
N GLY A 143 -2.56 0.21 27.45
CA GLY A 143 -1.55 -0.79 27.11
C GLY A 143 -2.12 -2.14 26.66
N GLN A 144 -3.43 -2.21 26.37
CA GLN A 144 -4.06 -3.42 25.80
C GLN A 144 -3.73 -3.60 24.31
N LEU A 145 -3.34 -2.54 23.63
CA LEU A 145 -2.79 -2.52 22.30
C LEU A 145 -1.44 -1.79 22.34
N GLN A 146 -0.39 -2.41 21.83
CA GLN A 146 0.92 -1.80 21.79
C GLN A 146 1.07 -0.89 20.55
N SER A 147 1.89 0.15 20.66
CA SER A 147 2.20 1.03 19.51
C SER A 147 2.81 0.27 18.33
N SER A 148 3.48 -0.84 18.57
CA SER A 148 4.02 -1.72 17.54
C SER A 148 2.99 -2.63 16.86
N GLU A 149 1.74 -2.65 17.33
CA GLU A 149 0.66 -3.48 16.79
C GLU A 149 -0.36 -2.68 15.98
N ILE A 150 -0.02 -1.43 15.65
CA ILE A 150 -0.86 -0.52 14.87
C ILE A 150 -0.02 0.32 13.92
N LYS A 151 -0.57 0.59 12.75
CA LYS A 151 -0.06 1.59 11.79
C LYS A 151 -1.15 2.58 11.43
N PHE A 152 -0.78 3.85 11.45
CA PHE A 152 -1.63 4.96 11.02
C PHE A 152 -1.20 5.45 9.63
N PHE A 153 -2.17 5.89 8.83
CA PHE A 153 -1.95 6.35 7.46
C PHE A 153 -2.71 7.63 7.17
N LEU A 154 -2.06 8.57 6.46
CA LEU A 154 -2.72 9.66 5.76
C LEU A 154 -3.05 9.22 4.35
N GLY A 155 -4.34 9.33 3.99
CA GLY A 155 -4.87 8.92 2.72
C GLY A 155 -4.80 7.41 2.47
N TYR A 156 -5.15 7.03 1.25
CA TYR A 156 -5.18 5.63 0.81
C TYR A 156 -4.85 5.49 -0.67
N SER A 157 -4.60 4.25 -1.10
CA SER A 157 -4.47 3.89 -2.51
C SER A 157 -5.81 3.33 -2.99
N GLY A 158 -6.37 3.93 -4.04
CA GLY A 158 -7.69 3.57 -4.55
C GLY A 158 -7.69 3.31 -6.05
N TRP A 159 -8.42 2.30 -6.47
CA TRP A 159 -8.67 1.95 -7.88
C TRP A 159 -10.16 1.91 -8.14
N SER A 160 -10.60 2.57 -9.20
CA SER A 160 -11.97 2.45 -9.71
C SER A 160 -12.24 1.04 -10.21
N PRO A 161 -13.52 0.63 -10.36
CA PRO A 161 -13.86 -0.67 -10.93
C PRO A 161 -13.11 -1.00 -12.22
N GLY A 162 -12.44 -2.15 -12.27
CA GLY A 162 -11.66 -2.62 -13.40
C GLY A 162 -10.29 -1.96 -13.60
N GLN A 163 -9.96 -0.90 -12.86
CA GLN A 163 -8.69 -0.18 -13.02
C GLN A 163 -7.50 -1.05 -12.59
N LEU A 164 -7.59 -1.71 -11.45
CA LEU A 164 -6.52 -2.57 -10.95
C LEU A 164 -6.24 -3.73 -11.91
N GLU A 165 -7.28 -4.32 -12.48
CA GLU A 165 -7.17 -5.40 -13.47
C GLU A 165 -6.42 -4.95 -14.73
N GLU A 166 -6.65 -3.72 -15.20
CA GLU A 166 -5.91 -3.17 -16.34
C GLU A 166 -4.44 -2.91 -15.98
N GLU A 167 -4.15 -2.39 -14.79
CA GLU A 167 -2.78 -2.19 -14.32
C GLU A 167 -2.03 -3.51 -14.12
N LEU A 168 -2.73 -4.57 -13.67
CA LEU A 168 -2.17 -5.92 -13.58
C LEU A 168 -1.84 -6.52 -14.96
N LYS A 169 -2.68 -6.31 -15.98
CA LYS A 169 -2.37 -6.71 -17.37
C LYS A 169 -1.14 -5.98 -17.91
N LEU A 170 -0.92 -4.77 -17.41
CA LEU A 170 0.26 -3.98 -17.73
C LEU A 170 1.50 -4.37 -16.89
N ASN A 171 1.43 -5.39 -16.04
CA ASN A 171 2.47 -5.83 -15.12
C ASN A 171 2.98 -4.71 -14.18
N SER A 172 2.16 -3.69 -13.90
CA SER A 172 2.52 -2.63 -12.96
C SER A 172 2.61 -3.15 -11.54
N TRP A 173 1.87 -4.23 -11.24
CA TRP A 173 1.75 -4.83 -9.92
C TRP A 173 1.96 -6.34 -9.95
N ILE A 174 2.60 -6.83 -8.91
CA ILE A 174 2.75 -8.25 -8.59
C ILE A 174 1.82 -8.54 -7.39
N VAL A 175 0.95 -9.54 -7.51
CA VAL A 175 0.06 -9.93 -6.40
C VAL A 175 0.76 -10.99 -5.56
N SER A 176 0.95 -10.72 -4.26
CA SER A 176 1.47 -11.66 -3.28
C SER A 176 0.40 -12.05 -2.26
N GLY A 177 0.40 -13.31 -1.85
CA GLY A 177 -0.41 -13.81 -0.74
C GLY A 177 0.36 -13.92 0.57
N GLN A 178 1.62 -13.52 0.59
CA GLN A 178 2.49 -13.62 1.77
C GLN A 178 2.30 -12.39 2.66
N VAL A 179 1.28 -12.44 3.49
CA VAL A 179 0.97 -11.41 4.49
C VAL A 179 1.23 -11.98 5.88
N SER A 180 1.93 -11.24 6.72
CA SER A 180 2.14 -11.60 8.13
C SER A 180 2.18 -10.36 9.00
N LYS A 181 1.86 -10.52 10.29
CA LYS A 181 2.02 -9.44 11.29
C LYS A 181 3.46 -8.94 11.33
N GLU A 182 4.45 -9.85 11.27
CA GLU A 182 5.86 -9.48 11.22
C GLU A 182 6.18 -8.56 10.04
N LEU A 183 5.70 -8.90 8.82
CA LEU A 183 5.92 -8.06 7.66
C LEU A 183 5.33 -6.66 7.86
N ILE A 184 4.09 -6.57 8.36
CA ILE A 184 3.36 -5.31 8.45
C ILE A 184 3.86 -4.44 9.59
N PHE A 185 4.07 -5.02 10.78
CA PHE A 185 4.27 -4.25 12.00
C PHE A 185 5.74 -4.20 12.48
N GLU A 186 6.57 -5.17 12.08
CA GLU A 186 7.92 -5.32 12.62
C GLU A 186 9.02 -5.10 11.58
N THR A 187 8.69 -5.15 10.27
CA THR A 187 9.69 -4.97 9.22
C THR A 187 9.91 -3.48 8.92
N GLU A 188 11.17 -3.06 8.87
CA GLU A 188 11.54 -1.70 8.49
C GLU A 188 11.02 -1.35 7.08
N PRO A 189 10.43 -0.15 6.89
CA PRO A 189 9.78 0.23 5.62
C PRO A 189 10.68 0.05 4.39
N GLU A 190 11.97 0.40 4.50
CA GLU A 190 12.93 0.33 3.40
C GLU A 190 13.22 -1.11 2.96
N LEU A 191 13.01 -2.07 3.85
CA LEU A 191 13.28 -3.48 3.60
C LEU A 191 12.06 -4.25 3.09
N MET A 192 10.85 -3.75 3.34
CA MET A 192 9.60 -4.46 3.07
C MET A 192 9.49 -4.93 1.61
N TRP A 193 9.71 -4.03 0.64
CA TRP A 193 9.60 -4.35 -0.79
C TRP A 193 10.58 -5.45 -1.19
N LYS A 194 11.84 -5.32 -0.77
CA LYS A 194 12.88 -6.30 -1.07
C LYS A 194 12.60 -7.64 -0.39
N LYS A 195 12.24 -7.63 0.88
CA LYS A 195 11.93 -8.84 1.68
C LYS A 195 10.77 -9.61 1.04
N THR A 196 9.67 -8.94 0.70
CA THR A 196 8.51 -9.57 0.07
C THR A 196 8.87 -10.24 -1.25
N LEU A 197 9.64 -9.59 -2.13
CA LEU A 197 10.09 -10.19 -3.38
C LEU A 197 11.03 -11.38 -3.15
N GLN A 198 11.89 -11.34 -2.15
CA GLN A 198 12.77 -12.46 -1.79
C GLN A 198 11.97 -13.67 -1.29
N GLU A 199 10.97 -13.44 -0.44
CA GLU A 199 10.09 -14.49 0.08
C GLU A 199 9.22 -15.12 -1.01
N MET A 200 8.82 -14.36 -2.04
CA MET A 200 8.12 -14.91 -3.20
C MET A 200 9.01 -15.86 -4.02
N GLY A 201 10.33 -15.74 -3.91
CA GLY A 201 11.31 -16.63 -4.54
C GLY A 201 11.36 -16.55 -6.07
N GLY A 202 12.11 -17.48 -6.69
CA GLY A 202 12.22 -17.56 -8.13
C GLY A 202 12.67 -16.24 -8.79
N ARG A 203 11.97 -15.82 -9.85
CA ARG A 203 12.28 -14.58 -10.55
C ARG A 203 12.11 -13.31 -9.71
N PHE A 204 11.21 -13.33 -8.74
CA PHE A 204 10.97 -12.19 -7.88
C PHE A 204 12.16 -11.89 -6.98
N SER A 205 12.84 -12.92 -6.51
CA SER A 205 14.10 -12.76 -5.77
C SER A 205 15.19 -12.07 -6.60
N MET A 206 15.19 -12.23 -7.92
CA MET A 206 16.10 -11.45 -8.80
C MET A 206 15.66 -9.99 -8.86
N TYR A 207 14.38 -9.70 -8.99
CA TYR A 207 13.84 -8.33 -9.02
C TYR A 207 14.22 -7.54 -7.76
N SER A 208 14.28 -8.20 -6.60
CA SER A 208 14.67 -7.58 -5.33
C SER A 208 16.08 -6.96 -5.34
N ASN A 209 16.93 -7.36 -6.28
CA ASN A 209 18.31 -6.89 -6.41
C ASN A 209 18.50 -5.84 -7.53
N TYR A 210 17.45 -5.48 -8.25
CA TYR A 210 17.56 -4.46 -9.28
C TYR A 210 17.88 -3.09 -8.67
N PRO A 211 18.80 -2.31 -9.26
CA PRO A 211 19.10 -0.96 -8.79
C PRO A 211 17.86 -0.06 -8.87
N VAL A 212 17.84 1.02 -8.09
CA VAL A 212 16.76 2.03 -8.16
C VAL A 212 16.79 2.73 -9.52
N ASP A 213 17.99 3.07 -9.99
CA ASP A 213 18.20 3.70 -11.29
C ASP A 213 18.57 2.60 -12.33
N PRO A 214 17.73 2.39 -13.36
CA PRO A 214 17.98 1.39 -14.40
C PRO A 214 19.24 1.68 -15.23
N THR A 215 19.79 2.91 -15.18
CA THR A 215 21.02 3.28 -15.89
C THR A 215 22.30 2.90 -15.13
N MET A 216 22.19 2.40 -13.90
CA MET A 216 23.31 2.02 -13.04
C MET A 216 23.73 0.54 -13.18
N ASN A 217 23.44 -0.11 -14.31
CA ASN A 217 23.91 -1.46 -14.64
C ASN A 217 25.20 -1.44 -15.45
#